data_33b9315adf876e616ac7530add4645e8
#
_entry.id   33b9315adf876e616ac7530add4645e8
#
_cell.length_a   1.000
_cell.length_b   1.000
_cell.length_c   1.000
_cell.angle_alpha   90.00
_cell.angle_beta   90.00
_cell.angle_gamma   90.00
#
_symmetry.space_group_name_H-M   'P 1'
#
loop_
_entity.id
_entity.type
_entity.pdbx_description
1 polymer ?
#
loop_
_entity_poly.entity_id
_entity_poly.type
_entity_poly.pdbx_seq_one_letter_code
_entity_poly.pdbx_strand_id
1 'polypeptide(L)'
;MKQRVTMATAAIGIALMVLTGCGSDSEGSDGGGGEVTSPTTSTPTPPITTEAPSVDPEADGAAALRGDWEIPSEDYVLHLIEDGTFVQDYQGIEDFRTGKWSVDGTKISLVGDDGDTDEGTISGDTLVFQLGTATRVK
;
A
#
# COMPACT_ATOMS: atom_id res chain seq x y z
N MET A 1 23.36 -27.54 29.06
CA MET A 1 22.77 -26.48 29.90
C MET A 1 21.50 -26.03 29.21
N LYS A 2 20.34 -26.32 29.81
CA LYS A 2 19.02 -25.99 29.22
C LYS A 2 18.56 -24.65 29.79
N GLN A 3 18.54 -23.59 28.97
CA GLN A 3 17.93 -22.31 29.34
C GLN A 3 16.42 -22.39 29.11
N ARG A 4 15.67 -22.17 30.16
CA ARG A 4 14.19 -22.06 30.12
C ARG A 4 13.87 -20.56 29.88
N VAL A 5 13.28 -20.28 28.73
CA VAL A 5 12.75 -18.94 28.42
C VAL A 5 11.34 -18.85 29.01
N THR A 6 11.17 -17.95 29.95
CA THR A 6 9.89 -17.66 30.60
C THR A 6 9.11 -16.67 29.73
N MET A 7 7.95 -17.10 29.24
CA MET A 7 7.00 -16.24 28.51
C MET A 7 6.30 -15.31 29.49
N ALA A 8 6.46 -14.01 29.27
CA ALA A 8 5.67 -12.97 29.93
C ALA A 8 4.46 -12.63 29.05
N THR A 9 3.27 -12.96 29.56
CA THR A 9 1.98 -12.66 28.93
C THR A 9 1.60 -11.21 29.30
N ALA A 10 1.64 -10.28 28.34
CA ALA A 10 1.10 -8.93 28.50
C ALA A 10 -0.33 -8.88 27.96
N ALA A 11 -1.30 -8.68 28.84
CA ALA A 11 -2.69 -8.43 28.50
C ALA A 11 -2.86 -6.94 28.15
N ILE A 12 -3.25 -6.65 26.91
CA ILE A 12 -3.60 -5.29 26.48
C ILE A 12 -5.11 -5.18 26.43
N GLY A 13 -5.65 -4.29 27.27
CA GLY A 13 -7.05 -4.00 27.37
C GLY A 13 -7.58 -3.17 26.19
N ILE A 14 -8.73 -3.59 25.68
CA ILE A 14 -9.48 -2.92 24.62
C ILE A 14 -10.35 -1.84 25.26
N ALA A 15 -10.10 -0.57 24.92
CA ALA A 15 -10.99 0.54 25.26
C ALA A 15 -11.96 0.77 24.09
N LEU A 16 -13.24 0.41 24.30
CA LEU A 16 -14.34 0.79 23.41
C LEU A 16 -14.68 2.27 23.65
N MET A 17 -14.48 3.13 22.63
CA MET A 17 -15.11 4.44 22.60
C MET A 17 -16.34 4.41 21.69
N VAL A 18 -17.51 4.51 22.31
CA VAL A 18 -18.80 4.72 21.66
C VAL A 18 -19.00 6.23 21.51
N LEU A 19 -18.99 6.75 20.30
CA LEU A 19 -19.42 8.11 19.97
C LEU A 19 -20.82 8.06 19.39
N THR A 20 -21.81 8.31 20.24
CA THR A 20 -23.17 8.65 19.86
C THR A 20 -23.22 10.15 19.51
N GLY A 21 -23.33 10.45 18.21
CA GLY A 21 -23.63 11.80 17.72
C GLY A 21 -25.07 11.85 17.24
N CYS A 22 -25.94 12.45 18.02
CA CYS A 22 -27.34 12.67 17.73
C CYS A 22 -27.51 13.85 16.78
N GLY A 23 -28.34 13.67 15.77
CA GLY A 23 -28.74 14.67 14.81
C GLY A 23 -29.65 15.75 15.39
N SER A 24 -29.83 16.81 14.64
CA SER A 24 -30.89 17.78 14.87
C SER A 24 -31.59 18.05 13.58
N ASP A 25 -32.82 17.60 13.53
CA ASP A 25 -33.83 18.06 12.59
C ASP A 25 -34.11 19.55 12.88
N SER A 26 -34.28 20.33 11.84
CA SER A 26 -34.94 21.62 11.86
C SER A 26 -35.77 21.78 10.63
N GLU A 27 -37.03 21.45 10.76
CA GLU A 27 -38.10 21.93 9.90
C GLU A 27 -38.31 23.42 10.15
N GLY A 28 -38.46 24.17 9.08
CA GLY A 28 -38.82 25.57 9.16
C GLY A 28 -39.31 26.07 7.79
N SER A 29 -40.60 26.17 7.71
CA SER A 29 -41.47 26.60 6.61
C SER A 29 -41.24 28.05 6.14
N ASP A 30 -41.69 28.22 4.87
CA ASP A 30 -42.41 29.34 4.31
C ASP A 30 -41.72 30.60 3.80
N GLY A 31 -41.99 30.87 2.50
CA GLY A 31 -42.29 32.26 2.13
C GLY A 31 -41.58 32.84 0.93
N GLY A 32 -42.16 32.69 -0.26
CA GLY A 32 -42.31 33.85 -1.13
C GLY A 32 -41.24 34.22 -2.16
N GLY A 33 -41.55 33.92 -3.42
CA GLY A 33 -41.54 34.86 -4.52
C GLY A 33 -40.20 35.50 -4.94
N GLY A 34 -39.73 35.18 -6.15
CA GLY A 34 -38.71 35.96 -6.79
C GLY A 34 -38.06 35.23 -7.95
N GLU A 35 -38.75 35.28 -9.07
CA GLU A 35 -38.25 34.98 -10.40
C GLU A 35 -36.97 35.80 -10.73
N VAL A 36 -35.87 35.18 -10.96
CA VAL A 36 -34.85 35.61 -11.96
C VAL A 36 -34.08 34.38 -12.43
N THR A 37 -34.40 33.96 -13.61
CA THR A 37 -33.68 33.01 -14.43
C THR A 37 -32.26 33.48 -14.73
N SER A 38 -31.26 32.76 -14.28
CA SER A 38 -29.99 32.70 -14.95
C SER A 38 -29.50 31.25 -14.90
N PRO A 39 -29.37 30.59 -16.01
CA PRO A 39 -28.71 29.29 -16.02
C PRO A 39 -27.21 29.49 -15.84
N THR A 40 -26.76 29.37 -14.61
CA THR A 40 -25.34 29.18 -14.37
C THR A 40 -25.01 27.77 -14.85
N THR A 41 -24.46 27.72 -16.03
CA THR A 41 -23.83 26.51 -16.56
C THR A 41 -22.69 26.13 -15.63
N SER A 42 -22.97 25.32 -14.65
CA SER A 42 -21.94 24.64 -13.87
C SER A 42 -21.29 23.63 -14.79
N THR A 43 -20.18 24.00 -15.37
CA THR A 43 -19.29 23.07 -16.04
C THR A 43 -18.90 22.02 -14.98
N PRO A 44 -19.24 20.74 -15.15
CA PRO A 44 -18.76 19.71 -14.23
C PRO A 44 -17.23 19.70 -14.34
N THR A 45 -16.57 20.12 -13.27
CA THR A 45 -15.15 19.86 -13.10
C THR A 45 -14.99 18.35 -13.14
N PRO A 46 -14.23 17.80 -14.10
CA PRO A 46 -13.99 16.36 -14.10
C PRO A 46 -13.36 15.98 -12.76
N PRO A 47 -13.74 14.83 -12.19
CA PRO A 47 -13.09 14.33 -11.00
C PRO A 47 -11.60 14.25 -11.30
N ILE A 48 -10.79 14.91 -10.48
CA ILE A 48 -9.33 14.73 -10.50
C ILE A 48 -9.14 13.31 -10.01
N THR A 49 -9.11 12.36 -10.94
CA THR A 49 -8.57 11.05 -10.69
C THR A 49 -7.11 11.30 -10.41
N THR A 50 -6.74 11.29 -9.15
CA THR A 50 -5.33 11.16 -8.76
C THR A 50 -4.93 9.76 -9.22
N GLU A 51 -4.52 9.67 -10.48
CA GLU A 51 -3.81 8.52 -10.98
C GLU A 51 -2.58 8.40 -10.09
N ALA A 52 -2.54 7.32 -9.31
CA ALA A 52 -1.31 6.92 -8.66
C ALA A 52 -0.24 6.89 -9.75
N PRO A 53 0.96 7.44 -9.52
CA PRO A 53 1.99 7.47 -10.54
C PRO A 53 2.20 6.04 -11.03
N SER A 54 1.72 5.76 -12.23
CA SER A 54 2.04 4.53 -12.93
C SER A 54 3.48 4.69 -13.37
N VAL A 55 4.39 4.24 -12.52
CA VAL A 55 5.79 4.20 -12.86
C VAL A 55 5.92 3.09 -13.89
N ASP A 56 6.48 3.47 -15.03
CA ASP A 56 6.67 2.59 -16.17
C ASP A 56 7.53 1.38 -15.73
N PRO A 57 7.01 0.15 -15.79
CA PRO A 57 7.80 -1.04 -15.47
C PRO A 57 8.95 -1.26 -16.45
N GLU A 58 9.00 -0.51 -17.56
CA GLU A 58 10.10 -0.47 -18.53
C GLU A 58 11.11 0.65 -18.27
N ALA A 59 10.98 1.41 -17.17
CA ALA A 59 11.98 2.41 -16.79
C ALA A 59 13.38 1.80 -16.72
N ASP A 60 14.37 2.57 -17.15
CA ASP A 60 15.78 2.16 -17.14
C ASP A 60 16.17 1.62 -15.75
N GLY A 61 16.56 0.35 -15.68
CA GLY A 61 16.89 -0.36 -14.43
C GLY A 61 15.81 -1.31 -13.92
N ALA A 62 14.53 -1.12 -14.21
CA ALA A 62 13.47 -2.02 -13.78
C ALA A 62 13.63 -3.43 -14.37
N ALA A 63 13.99 -3.55 -15.63
CA ALA A 63 14.23 -4.84 -16.29
C ALA A 63 15.31 -5.69 -15.59
N ALA A 64 16.31 -5.05 -15.01
CA ALA A 64 17.38 -5.72 -14.29
C ALA A 64 16.93 -6.27 -12.93
N LEU A 65 15.81 -5.78 -12.40
CA LEU A 65 15.28 -6.20 -11.09
C LEU A 65 14.27 -7.35 -11.18
N ARG A 66 13.77 -7.66 -12.36
CA ARG A 66 12.84 -8.77 -12.58
C ARG A 66 13.41 -10.09 -12.12
N GLY A 67 12.58 -10.94 -11.55
CA GLY A 67 12.94 -12.26 -11.04
C GLY A 67 12.71 -12.40 -9.54
N ASP A 68 13.31 -13.43 -8.96
CA ASP A 68 13.07 -13.85 -7.59
C ASP A 68 14.15 -13.32 -6.65
N TRP A 69 13.70 -12.84 -5.51
CA TRP A 69 14.52 -12.26 -4.45
C TRP A 69 14.15 -12.88 -3.11
N GLU A 70 15.11 -13.26 -2.30
CA GLU A 70 14.86 -13.90 -1.01
C GLU A 70 15.54 -13.17 0.15
N ILE A 71 14.86 -13.17 1.32
CA ILE A 71 15.43 -12.85 2.63
C ILE A 71 15.38 -14.14 3.45
N PRO A 72 16.44 -14.97 3.42
CA PRO A 72 16.39 -16.30 4.02
C PRO A 72 16.15 -16.30 5.53
N SER A 73 16.54 -15.22 6.23
CA SER A 73 16.32 -15.09 7.68
C SER A 73 14.86 -14.96 8.07
N GLU A 74 14.03 -14.50 7.13
CA GLU A 74 12.61 -14.19 7.35
C GLU A 74 11.67 -15.20 6.66
N ASP A 75 12.22 -16.18 5.93
CA ASP A 75 11.46 -17.08 5.07
C ASP A 75 10.54 -16.29 4.12
N TYR A 76 11.15 -15.30 3.45
CA TYR A 76 10.48 -14.34 2.58
C TYR A 76 11.03 -14.44 1.17
N VAL A 77 10.13 -14.55 0.19
CA VAL A 77 10.46 -14.51 -1.25
C VAL A 77 9.61 -13.45 -1.93
N LEU A 78 10.25 -12.64 -2.77
CA LEU A 78 9.62 -11.61 -3.57
C LEU A 78 9.83 -11.92 -5.05
N HIS A 79 8.74 -12.07 -5.79
CA HIS A 79 8.73 -12.26 -7.23
C HIS A 79 8.40 -10.94 -7.92
N LEU A 80 9.36 -10.36 -8.64
CA LEU A 80 9.16 -9.16 -9.45
C LEU A 80 8.91 -9.56 -10.90
N ILE A 81 7.67 -9.40 -11.35
CA ILE A 81 7.20 -9.85 -12.66
C ILE A 81 7.37 -8.73 -13.70
N GLU A 82 7.57 -9.10 -14.95
CA GLU A 82 7.87 -8.16 -16.03
C GLU A 82 6.73 -7.22 -16.38
N ASP A 83 5.50 -7.58 -16.05
CA ASP A 83 4.30 -6.76 -16.26
C ASP A 83 4.10 -5.67 -15.20
N GLY A 84 5.06 -5.53 -14.26
CA GLY A 84 5.00 -4.57 -13.17
C GLY A 84 4.22 -5.03 -11.95
N THR A 85 3.83 -6.31 -11.90
CA THR A 85 3.23 -6.91 -10.72
C THR A 85 4.27 -7.61 -9.84
N PHE A 86 3.95 -7.80 -8.56
CA PHE A 86 4.75 -8.60 -7.66
C PHE A 86 3.90 -9.61 -6.90
N VAL A 87 4.55 -10.66 -6.46
CA VAL A 87 4.01 -11.64 -5.52
C VAL A 87 5.00 -11.79 -4.37
N GLN A 88 4.51 -11.87 -3.15
CA GLN A 88 5.30 -12.13 -1.95
C GLN A 88 4.86 -13.43 -1.31
N ASP A 89 5.84 -14.29 -1.03
CA ASP A 89 5.65 -15.45 -0.17
C ASP A 89 6.28 -15.15 1.18
N TYR A 90 5.62 -15.52 2.26
CA TYR A 90 6.10 -15.22 3.60
C TYR A 90 5.79 -16.35 4.58
N GLN A 91 6.83 -16.83 5.27
CA GLN A 91 6.73 -17.89 6.28
C GLN A 91 5.99 -19.16 5.81
N GLY A 92 6.26 -19.58 4.57
CA GLY A 92 5.66 -20.74 3.95
C GLY A 92 4.23 -20.53 3.44
N ILE A 93 3.73 -19.31 3.46
CA ILE A 93 2.46 -18.92 2.82
C ILE A 93 2.78 -18.40 1.43
N GLU A 94 2.36 -19.14 0.41
CA GLU A 94 2.44 -18.72 -0.99
C GLU A 94 1.39 -17.63 -1.27
N ASP A 95 1.72 -16.70 -2.18
CA ASP A 95 0.85 -15.58 -2.57
C ASP A 95 0.34 -14.77 -1.35
N PHE A 96 1.18 -14.65 -0.30
CA PHE A 96 0.84 -13.91 0.92
C PHE A 96 0.37 -12.49 0.61
N ARG A 97 1.00 -11.85 -0.38
CA ARG A 97 0.65 -10.50 -0.83
C ARG A 97 0.97 -10.33 -2.29
N THR A 98 0.09 -9.65 -3.01
CA THR A 98 0.25 -9.29 -4.43
C THR A 98 0.05 -7.80 -4.62
N GLY A 99 0.51 -7.27 -5.75
CA GLY A 99 0.35 -5.86 -6.06
C GLY A 99 1.20 -5.40 -7.24
N LYS A 100 1.55 -4.13 -7.24
CA LYS A 100 2.36 -3.51 -8.29
C LYS A 100 3.67 -2.99 -7.73
N TRP A 101 4.74 -3.14 -8.50
CA TRP A 101 6.04 -2.59 -8.15
C TRP A 101 6.49 -1.54 -9.14
N SER A 102 7.33 -0.63 -8.66
CA SER A 102 7.88 0.45 -9.44
C SER A 102 9.27 0.84 -8.95
N VAL A 103 10.04 1.49 -9.82
CA VAL A 103 11.40 1.95 -9.51
C VAL A 103 11.51 3.44 -9.80
N ASP A 104 12.15 4.17 -8.88
CA ASP A 104 12.53 5.55 -9.04
C ASP A 104 13.99 5.73 -8.59
N GLY A 105 14.89 5.81 -9.57
CA GLY A 105 16.32 5.86 -9.33
C GLY A 105 16.84 4.64 -8.56
N THR A 106 17.21 4.82 -7.29
CA THR A 106 17.67 3.75 -6.41
C THR A 106 16.60 3.25 -5.44
N LYS A 107 15.36 3.67 -5.61
CA LYS A 107 14.23 3.24 -4.78
C LYS A 107 13.36 2.26 -5.53
N ILE A 108 12.89 1.23 -4.82
CA ILE A 108 11.83 0.34 -5.26
C ILE A 108 10.63 0.53 -4.33
N SER A 109 9.43 0.58 -4.91
CA SER A 109 8.17 0.67 -4.19
C SER A 109 7.28 -0.50 -4.55
N LEU A 110 6.70 -1.15 -3.56
CA LEU A 110 5.76 -2.26 -3.67
C LEU A 110 4.42 -1.79 -3.13
N VAL A 111 3.45 -1.58 -3.99
CA VAL A 111 2.09 -1.17 -3.62
C VAL A 111 1.20 -2.40 -3.68
N GLY A 112 0.80 -2.90 -2.52
CA GLY A 112 -0.07 -4.07 -2.41
C GLY A 112 -1.51 -3.79 -2.79
N ASP A 113 -2.22 -4.82 -3.22
CA ASP A 113 -3.66 -4.77 -3.49
C ASP A 113 -4.47 -4.53 -2.20
N ASP A 114 -3.85 -4.72 -1.05
CA ASP A 114 -4.36 -4.36 0.30
C ASP A 114 -4.28 -2.86 0.61
N GLY A 115 -3.58 -2.08 -0.23
CA GLY A 115 -3.37 -0.65 -0.07
C GLY A 115 -2.12 -0.26 0.72
N ASP A 116 -1.41 -1.22 1.30
CA ASP A 116 -0.15 -0.98 1.98
C ASP A 116 1.01 -0.83 0.98
N THR A 117 2.01 -0.04 1.36
CA THR A 117 3.18 0.23 0.53
C THR A 117 4.45 -0.10 1.30
N ASP A 118 5.32 -0.90 0.68
CA ASP A 118 6.68 -1.16 1.15
C ASP A 118 7.68 -0.43 0.25
N GLU A 119 8.60 0.26 0.87
CA GLU A 119 9.70 0.91 0.17
C GLU A 119 11.02 0.20 0.45
N GLY A 120 11.81 0.04 -0.59
CA GLY A 120 13.16 -0.51 -0.50
C GLY A 120 14.18 0.35 -1.22
N THR A 121 15.45 0.06 -0.97
CA THR A 121 16.59 0.69 -1.65
C THR A 121 17.32 -0.36 -2.47
N ILE A 122 17.60 -0.04 -3.72
CA ILE A 122 18.38 -0.87 -4.64
C ILE A 122 19.86 -0.59 -4.36
N SER A 123 20.62 -1.64 -4.03
CA SER A 123 22.06 -1.55 -3.74
C SER A 123 22.81 -2.65 -4.47
N GLY A 124 23.26 -2.38 -5.69
CA GLY A 124 23.87 -3.38 -6.56
C GLY A 124 22.90 -4.54 -6.83
N ASP A 125 23.33 -5.76 -6.48
CA ASP A 125 22.54 -6.98 -6.63
C ASP A 125 21.67 -7.32 -5.39
N THR A 126 21.34 -6.32 -4.58
CA THR A 126 20.52 -6.49 -3.37
C THR A 126 19.40 -5.46 -3.31
N LEU A 127 18.28 -5.85 -2.69
CA LEU A 127 17.17 -4.96 -2.34
C LEU A 127 17.09 -4.85 -0.82
N VAL A 128 17.20 -3.65 -0.29
CA VAL A 128 17.16 -3.40 1.16
C VAL A 128 15.79 -2.87 1.54
N PHE A 129 15.02 -3.67 2.24
CA PHE A 129 13.72 -3.32 2.83
C PHE A 129 13.82 -3.16 4.35
N GLN A 130 12.77 -2.67 4.98
CA GLN A 130 12.68 -2.62 6.44
C GLN A 130 12.75 -4.02 7.06
N LEU A 131 12.21 -5.02 6.41
CA LEU A 131 12.22 -6.43 6.83
C LEU A 131 13.62 -7.04 6.79
N GLY A 132 14.46 -6.62 5.86
CA GLY A 132 15.82 -7.16 5.68
C GLY A 132 16.37 -6.88 4.30
N THR A 133 17.49 -7.53 4.00
CA THR A 133 18.14 -7.43 2.69
C THR A 133 17.79 -8.66 1.86
N ALA A 134 17.11 -8.44 0.74
CA ALA A 134 16.82 -9.46 -0.23
C ALA A 134 17.96 -9.62 -1.23
N THR A 135 18.31 -10.84 -1.53
CA THR A 135 19.30 -11.23 -2.54
C THR A 135 18.64 -12.01 -3.64
N ARG A 136 19.19 -11.91 -4.85
CA ARG A 136 18.62 -12.59 -6.02
C ARG A 136 18.77 -14.11 -5.89
N VAL A 137 17.67 -14.83 -6.12
CA VAL A 137 17.69 -16.29 -6.27
C VAL A 137 18.32 -16.64 -7.62
N LYS A 138 19.25 -17.60 -7.64
CA LYS A 138 19.98 -18.05 -8.84
C LYS A 138 19.35 -19.30 -9.43
#